data_d95ed7164664d218d5a21a9ad553469d
#
_entry.id   d95ed7164664d218d5a21a9ad553469d
#
_cell.length_a   1.000
_cell.length_b   1.000
_cell.length_c   1.000
_cell.angle_alpha   90.00
_cell.angle_beta   90.00
_cell.angle_gamma   90.00
#
_symmetry.space_group_name_H-M   'P 1'
#
loop_
_entity.id
_entity.type
_entity.pdbx_description
1 polymer ?
#
loop_
_entity_poly.entity_id
_entity_poly.type
_entity_poly.pdbx_seq_one_letter_code
_entity_poly.pdbx_strand_id
1 'polypeptide(L)'
;MCIVLFFTPYAFLSHFVDTTNSKLDEELRSKDFLQNFKNYMESIVNLDSVQKQNFGYSSLSSIDSLIDKSLTSYNNNLVSINQTPNNVIVQIDGTRILHYFGGSNETLTASTKYGTPLLIVYAPINRYHIIDLSPNRSIVNKFNSAGFDVFMIDWGEEQSKDKLTISDYVDDIDQALEIIRKTTNKEKINLYGYSWGGTLCLIYCALYNSKIKSLILQSANLDFDKDDTIIAEWMRNFPVEKFNDEFKEMFGHFIDSAFLMRNPIVHTTDRLKYALDTKEYDIFRFVQNLAKISAWITNTPDLSSQFFRQFVIDLYQKNLLINNQLSIQEKKGKVNGQKEITRVDLKNITIPILNIVGNKDDLVSPKSSLPINDIVSSRDKKTIEFPSGHIELCISYDAHQNLWPQVVEWLESKSEIKSKSM
;
A
#
# COMPACT_ATOMS: atom_id res chain seq x y z
N MET A 1 36.18 2.00 1.94
CA MET A 1 36.25 0.59 1.54
C MET A 1 35.16 -0.28 2.22
N CYS A 2 34.56 0.11 3.35
CA CYS A 2 33.41 -0.61 3.96
C CYS A 2 32.04 -0.38 3.29
N ILE A 3 31.86 0.69 2.53
CA ILE A 3 30.55 1.09 1.98
C ILE A 3 30.13 0.21 0.79
N VAL A 4 31.07 -0.35 0.03
CA VAL A 4 30.79 -1.23 -1.11
C VAL A 4 30.35 -2.64 -0.69
N LEU A 5 30.65 -3.07 0.52
CA LEU A 5 30.29 -4.40 1.04
C LEU A 5 28.81 -4.50 1.46
N PHE A 6 28.13 -3.38 1.73
CA PHE A 6 26.72 -3.38 2.13
C PHE A 6 25.73 -3.56 0.94
N PHE A 7 26.19 -3.50 -0.29
CA PHE A 7 25.33 -3.44 -1.49
C PHE A 7 25.42 -4.65 -2.41
N THR A 8 26.23 -5.64 -2.10
CA THR A 8 26.03 -6.96 -2.73
C THR A 8 25.23 -7.83 -1.78
N PRO A 9 24.02 -8.27 -2.18
CA PRO A 9 23.20 -9.16 -1.35
C PRO A 9 23.94 -10.40 -0.84
N TYR A 10 24.99 -10.83 -1.56
CA TYR A 10 25.81 -11.98 -1.21
C TYR A 10 26.79 -11.71 -0.04
N ALA A 11 27.39 -10.52 0.03
CA ALA A 11 28.28 -10.14 1.14
C ALA A 11 27.47 -9.88 2.42
N PHE A 12 26.23 -9.40 2.28
CA PHE A 12 25.30 -9.22 3.38
C PHE A 12 24.86 -10.58 3.94
N LEU A 13 24.45 -11.51 3.09
CA LEU A 13 24.05 -12.87 3.50
C LEU A 13 25.17 -13.68 4.14
N SER A 14 26.43 -13.57 3.68
CA SER A 14 27.54 -14.33 4.23
C SER A 14 27.98 -13.87 5.63
N HIS A 15 27.68 -12.63 5.99
CA HIS A 15 28.03 -12.09 7.32
C HIS A 15 26.98 -12.35 8.39
N PHE A 16 25.73 -12.63 7.99
CA PHE A 16 24.55 -12.71 8.88
C PHE A 16 23.96 -14.10 9.06
N VAL A 17 24.50 -15.13 8.41
CA VAL A 17 24.00 -16.52 8.55
C VAL A 17 24.09 -17.03 10.00
N ASP A 18 24.93 -16.44 10.84
CA ASP A 18 25.15 -16.85 12.24
C ASP A 18 24.46 -15.96 13.30
N THR A 19 23.73 -14.91 12.90
CA THR A 19 23.08 -14.01 13.87
C THR A 19 21.60 -14.28 14.01
N THR A 20 21.13 -14.39 15.25
CA THR A 20 19.70 -14.47 15.58
C THR A 20 18.98 -13.18 15.13
N ASN A 21 17.72 -13.26 14.73
CA ASN A 21 16.91 -12.10 14.31
C ASN A 21 17.00 -10.90 15.26
N SER A 22 17.16 -11.12 16.57
CA SER A 22 17.30 -10.07 17.57
C SER A 22 18.58 -9.23 17.44
N LYS A 23 19.71 -9.86 17.07
CA LYS A 23 20.97 -9.12 16.85
C LYS A 23 20.94 -8.27 15.59
N LEU A 24 20.32 -8.77 14.54
CA LEU A 24 20.15 -8.01 13.30
C LEU A 24 19.27 -6.77 13.54
N ASP A 25 18.17 -6.91 14.27
CA ASP A 25 17.28 -5.79 14.61
C ASP A 25 18.00 -4.73 15.47
N GLU A 26 18.80 -5.16 16.44
CA GLU A 26 19.62 -4.27 17.27
C GLU A 26 20.65 -3.50 16.42
N GLU A 27 21.32 -4.17 15.48
CA GLU A 27 22.30 -3.56 14.58
C GLU A 27 21.65 -2.56 13.62
N LEU A 28 20.51 -2.87 13.04
CA LEU A 28 19.75 -1.98 12.15
C LEU A 28 19.22 -0.71 12.86
N ARG A 29 19.04 -0.78 14.19
CA ARG A 29 18.64 0.37 15.03
C ARG A 29 19.84 1.09 15.65
N SER A 30 21.06 0.57 15.47
CA SER A 30 22.24 1.19 16.05
C SER A 30 22.46 2.60 15.49
N LYS A 31 23.02 3.49 16.34
CA LYS A 31 23.36 4.85 15.90
C LYS A 31 24.35 4.86 14.74
N ASP A 32 25.26 3.88 14.72
CA ASP A 32 26.25 3.74 13.66
C ASP A 32 25.60 3.34 12.33
N PHE A 33 24.64 2.41 12.34
CA PHE A 33 23.88 2.05 11.15
C PHE A 33 23.07 3.23 10.66
N LEU A 34 22.32 3.89 11.53
CA LEU A 34 21.50 5.06 11.18
C LEU A 34 22.36 6.19 10.62
N GLN A 35 23.53 6.44 11.18
CA GLN A 35 24.45 7.45 10.65
C GLN A 35 25.01 7.04 9.28
N ASN A 36 25.37 5.76 9.10
CA ASN A 36 25.85 5.24 7.83
C ASN A 36 24.74 5.27 6.77
N PHE A 37 23.51 4.91 7.12
CA PHE A 37 22.34 5.03 6.27
C PHE A 37 22.10 6.48 5.82
N LYS A 38 22.14 7.41 6.76
CA LYS A 38 22.04 8.85 6.47
C LYS A 38 23.14 9.31 5.52
N ASN A 39 24.40 8.98 5.79
CA ASN A 39 25.56 9.35 4.94
C ASN A 39 25.41 8.76 3.53
N TYR A 40 24.89 7.54 3.43
CA TYR A 40 24.61 6.88 2.16
C TYR A 40 23.54 7.61 1.38
N MET A 41 22.42 7.94 2.02
CA MET A 41 21.34 8.71 1.41
C MET A 41 21.85 10.07 0.91
N GLU A 42 22.69 10.75 1.71
CA GLU A 42 23.33 12.01 1.31
C GLU A 42 24.26 11.83 0.10
N SER A 43 24.96 10.70 0.01
CA SER A 43 25.82 10.41 -1.17
C SER A 43 25.03 10.22 -2.45
N ILE A 44 23.84 9.57 -2.37
CA ILE A 44 22.94 9.39 -3.51
C ILE A 44 22.39 10.74 -3.99
N VAL A 45 22.02 11.60 -3.06
CA VAL A 45 21.53 12.96 -3.38
C VAL A 45 22.55 13.73 -4.21
N ASN A 46 23.84 13.55 -3.92
CA ASN A 46 24.93 14.23 -4.60
C ASN A 46 25.38 13.61 -5.93
N LEU A 47 24.76 12.48 -6.37
CA LEU A 47 25.04 11.90 -7.69
C LEU A 47 24.45 12.78 -8.81
N ASP A 48 25.11 12.79 -9.96
CA ASP A 48 24.53 13.42 -11.16
C ASP A 48 23.39 12.56 -11.76
N SER A 49 22.62 13.10 -12.70
CA SER A 49 21.46 12.45 -13.28
C SER A 49 21.77 11.12 -14.00
N VAL A 50 22.96 10.99 -14.59
CA VAL A 50 23.41 9.78 -15.27
C VAL A 50 23.85 8.72 -14.27
N GLN A 51 24.54 9.15 -13.20
CA GLN A 51 24.95 8.29 -12.12
C GLN A 51 23.74 7.74 -11.34
N LYS A 52 22.69 8.55 -11.14
CA LYS A 52 21.44 8.13 -10.50
C LYS A 52 20.74 7.01 -11.29
N GLN A 53 20.65 7.14 -12.61
CA GLN A 53 20.09 6.08 -13.46
C GLN A 53 20.91 4.79 -13.43
N ASN A 54 22.22 4.89 -13.45
CA ASN A 54 23.10 3.71 -13.46
C ASN A 54 23.20 3.03 -12.07
N PHE A 55 23.02 3.78 -10.98
CA PHE A 55 23.14 3.26 -9.62
C PHE A 55 22.04 2.23 -9.29
N GLY A 56 20.84 2.44 -9.80
CA GLY A 56 19.72 1.50 -9.62
C GLY A 56 19.92 0.17 -10.36
N TYR A 57 20.55 0.21 -11.52
CA TYR A 57 20.73 -0.99 -12.35
C TYR A 57 21.84 -1.95 -11.88
N SER A 58 22.87 -1.47 -11.21
CA SER A 58 24.05 -2.29 -10.91
C SER A 58 23.99 -3.06 -9.59
N SER A 59 23.18 -2.63 -8.64
CA SER A 59 23.15 -3.24 -7.29
C SER A 59 22.10 -4.35 -7.12
N LEU A 60 21.02 -4.33 -7.90
CA LEU A 60 19.97 -5.35 -7.89
C LEU A 60 20.17 -6.45 -8.94
N SER A 61 21.03 -6.22 -9.92
CA SER A 61 21.15 -7.05 -11.13
C SER A 61 21.70 -8.47 -10.88
N SER A 62 22.31 -8.77 -9.75
CA SER A 62 22.96 -10.07 -9.56
C SER A 62 22.08 -11.16 -8.95
N ILE A 63 21.16 -10.84 -8.05
CA ILE A 63 20.21 -11.84 -7.50
C ILE A 63 18.93 -11.86 -8.32
N ASP A 64 18.38 -10.69 -8.65
CA ASP A 64 17.22 -10.63 -9.54
C ASP A 64 17.55 -11.18 -10.93
N SER A 65 18.78 -11.00 -11.46
CA SER A 65 19.17 -11.62 -12.72
C SER A 65 19.28 -13.14 -12.63
N LEU A 66 19.56 -13.73 -11.48
CA LEU A 66 19.53 -15.18 -11.29
C LEU A 66 18.10 -15.70 -11.14
N ILE A 67 17.25 -14.96 -10.42
CA ILE A 67 15.83 -15.25 -10.31
C ILE A 67 15.13 -14.94 -11.63
N ASP A 68 15.38 -13.80 -12.24
CA ASP A 68 14.82 -13.42 -13.54
C ASP A 68 15.33 -14.30 -14.69
N LYS A 69 16.59 -14.69 -14.76
CA LYS A 69 17.07 -15.62 -15.78
C LYS A 69 16.49 -17.00 -15.65
N SER A 70 16.21 -17.47 -14.45
CA SER A 70 15.48 -18.71 -14.25
C SER A 70 13.96 -18.58 -14.49
N LEU A 71 13.38 -17.39 -14.30
CA LEU A 71 11.95 -17.11 -14.51
C LEU A 71 11.63 -16.55 -15.91
N THR A 72 12.51 -15.77 -16.54
CA THR A 72 12.33 -15.27 -17.92
C THR A 72 12.57 -16.30 -18.99
N SER A 73 13.27 -17.40 -18.70
CA SER A 73 13.28 -18.56 -19.60
C SER A 73 11.91 -19.28 -19.63
N TYR A 74 11.04 -19.00 -18.68
CA TYR A 74 9.63 -19.41 -18.65
C TYR A 74 8.75 -18.26 -19.14
N ASN A 75 8.40 -18.33 -20.41
CA ASN A 75 7.43 -17.56 -21.19
C ASN A 75 6.69 -16.42 -20.44
N ASN A 76 6.91 -15.17 -20.85
CA ASN A 76 6.21 -13.96 -20.40
C ASN A 76 4.66 -14.03 -20.40
N ASN A 77 4.08 -15.08 -20.98
CA ASN A 77 2.64 -15.36 -21.01
C ASN A 77 2.12 -16.13 -19.77
N LEU A 78 2.98 -16.60 -18.86
CA LEU A 78 2.56 -17.38 -17.68
C LEU A 78 2.28 -16.54 -16.44
N VAL A 79 2.72 -15.27 -16.41
CA VAL A 79 2.50 -14.36 -15.28
C VAL A 79 1.45 -13.34 -15.68
N SER A 80 0.21 -13.77 -15.88
CA SER A 80 -0.91 -12.84 -15.85
C SER A 80 -1.07 -12.33 -14.42
N ILE A 81 -0.73 -11.07 -14.20
CA ILE A 81 -0.79 -10.44 -12.89
C ILE A 81 -2.24 -10.07 -12.53
N ASN A 82 -3.11 -9.83 -13.50
CA ASN A 82 -4.52 -9.55 -13.29
C ASN A 82 -5.31 -10.85 -13.19
N GLN A 83 -5.88 -11.15 -12.04
CA GLN A 83 -6.59 -12.40 -11.79
C GLN A 83 -8.11 -12.26 -11.87
N THR A 84 -8.66 -11.16 -11.38
CA THR A 84 -10.08 -10.88 -11.45
C THR A 84 -10.38 -10.00 -12.67
N PRO A 85 -11.31 -10.40 -13.56
CA PRO A 85 -11.67 -9.59 -14.71
C PRO A 85 -12.13 -8.18 -14.30
N ASN A 86 -11.58 -7.18 -14.98
CA ASN A 86 -11.92 -5.78 -14.74
C ASN A 86 -11.84 -4.95 -16.03
N ASN A 87 -12.49 -3.80 -16.00
CA ASN A 87 -12.37 -2.77 -17.04
C ASN A 87 -11.90 -1.47 -16.42
N VAL A 88 -11.07 -0.73 -17.14
CA VAL A 88 -10.77 0.66 -16.83
C VAL A 88 -11.97 1.50 -17.24
N ILE A 89 -12.71 2.05 -16.27
CA ILE A 89 -13.88 2.88 -16.55
C ILE A 89 -13.52 4.35 -16.82
N VAL A 90 -12.42 4.83 -16.21
CA VAL A 90 -11.89 6.18 -16.42
C VAL A 90 -10.37 6.16 -16.17
N GLN A 91 -9.67 7.02 -16.92
CA GLN A 91 -8.28 7.39 -16.69
C GLN A 91 -8.18 8.91 -16.60
N ILE A 92 -7.59 9.42 -15.49
CA ILE A 92 -7.41 10.84 -15.23
C ILE A 92 -5.97 11.04 -14.80
N ASP A 93 -5.20 11.84 -15.55
CA ASP A 93 -3.80 12.19 -15.23
C ASP A 93 -2.93 10.99 -14.81
N GLY A 94 -3.11 9.84 -15.48
CA GLY A 94 -2.39 8.61 -15.20
C GLY A 94 -3.05 7.70 -14.16
N THR A 95 -3.89 8.22 -13.27
CA THR A 95 -4.70 7.41 -12.34
C THR A 95 -5.85 6.74 -13.07
N ARG A 96 -6.02 5.42 -12.87
CA ARG A 96 -7.08 4.63 -13.48
C ARG A 96 -8.08 4.18 -12.42
N ILE A 97 -9.35 4.10 -12.79
CA ILE A 97 -10.38 3.49 -11.95
C ILE A 97 -10.78 2.18 -12.58
N LEU A 98 -10.48 1.10 -11.88
CA LEU A 98 -10.81 -0.26 -12.27
C LEU A 98 -12.17 -0.62 -11.70
N HIS A 99 -13.01 -1.25 -12.52
CA HIS A 99 -14.28 -1.84 -12.11
C HIS A 99 -14.21 -3.35 -12.32
N TYR A 100 -14.41 -4.12 -11.27
CA TYR A 100 -14.26 -5.57 -11.25
C TYR A 100 -15.61 -6.28 -11.43
N PHE A 101 -15.59 -7.35 -12.21
CA PHE A 101 -16.80 -8.15 -12.48
C PHE A 101 -16.68 -9.52 -11.81
N GLY A 102 -17.74 -9.96 -11.16
CA GLY A 102 -17.86 -11.34 -10.68
C GLY A 102 -18.37 -12.26 -11.80
N GLY A 103 -17.57 -13.27 -12.19
CA GLY A 103 -18.03 -14.35 -13.04
C GLY A 103 -17.40 -14.42 -14.44
N SER A 104 -17.38 -15.63 -15.01
CA SER A 104 -16.74 -16.01 -16.27
C SER A 104 -17.46 -15.58 -17.55
N ASN A 105 -18.50 -14.77 -17.49
CA ASN A 105 -19.27 -14.33 -18.65
C ASN A 105 -19.39 -12.81 -18.68
N GLU A 106 -19.07 -12.24 -19.83
CA GLU A 106 -19.00 -10.82 -20.22
C GLU A 106 -20.28 -9.99 -20.04
N THR A 107 -21.28 -10.47 -19.37
CA THR A 107 -22.45 -9.64 -19.06
C THR A 107 -22.19 -8.82 -17.81
N LEU A 108 -22.08 -7.52 -17.99
CA LEU A 108 -21.91 -6.42 -17.01
C LEU A 108 -22.94 -6.41 -15.84
N THR A 109 -23.75 -7.45 -15.72
CA THR A 109 -24.84 -7.57 -14.75
C THR A 109 -24.74 -8.83 -13.91
N ALA A 110 -23.54 -9.24 -13.46
CA ALA A 110 -23.53 -10.15 -12.31
C ALA A 110 -24.31 -9.42 -11.21
N SER A 111 -25.41 -10.01 -10.76
CA SER A 111 -26.35 -9.40 -9.84
C SER A 111 -25.65 -9.05 -8.54
N THR A 112 -25.12 -7.81 -8.46
CA THR A 112 -24.58 -7.32 -7.20
C THR A 112 -25.69 -7.36 -6.17
N LYS A 113 -25.48 -8.11 -5.10
CA LYS A 113 -26.45 -8.29 -4.01
C LYS A 113 -26.60 -7.01 -3.19
N TYR A 114 -25.49 -6.30 -2.99
CA TYR A 114 -25.46 -5.09 -2.18
C TYR A 114 -25.51 -3.85 -3.05
N GLY A 115 -26.29 -2.87 -2.59
CA GLY A 115 -26.51 -1.62 -3.33
C GLY A 115 -25.41 -0.59 -3.13
N THR A 116 -24.59 -0.72 -2.09
CA THR A 116 -23.51 0.23 -1.80
C THR A 116 -22.20 -0.27 -2.41
N PRO A 117 -21.60 0.47 -3.37
CA PRO A 117 -20.32 0.09 -3.97
C PRO A 117 -19.18 0.13 -2.97
N LEU A 118 -18.08 -0.56 -3.29
CA LEU A 118 -16.82 -0.55 -2.54
C LEU A 118 -15.71 0.02 -3.41
N LEU A 119 -15.02 1.05 -2.91
CA LEU A 119 -13.77 1.54 -3.51
C LEU A 119 -12.58 1.07 -2.68
N ILE A 120 -11.62 0.43 -3.33
CA ILE A 120 -10.35 -0.01 -2.76
C ILE A 120 -9.26 1.01 -3.10
N VAL A 121 -8.50 1.43 -2.08
CA VAL A 121 -7.38 2.36 -2.16
C VAL A 121 -6.16 1.70 -1.55
N TYR A 122 -5.21 1.28 -2.38
CA TYR A 122 -3.94 0.72 -1.91
C TYR A 122 -2.88 1.82 -1.75
N ALA A 123 -1.75 1.46 -1.13
CA ALA A 123 -0.62 2.38 -0.98
C ALA A 123 -0.05 2.79 -2.34
N PRO A 124 0.32 4.06 -2.57
CA PRO A 124 1.05 4.47 -3.77
C PRO A 124 2.45 3.84 -3.90
N ILE A 125 2.84 3.02 -2.94
CA ILE A 125 4.04 2.18 -2.94
C ILE A 125 3.66 0.80 -3.46
N ASN A 126 4.42 0.26 -4.39
CA ASN A 126 4.12 -0.99 -5.09
C ASN A 126 2.86 -0.92 -5.98
N ARG A 127 2.36 -2.06 -6.39
CA ARG A 127 1.21 -2.20 -7.29
C ARG A 127 0.03 -2.82 -6.57
N TYR A 128 -1.18 -2.53 -7.03
CA TYR A 128 -2.43 -3.08 -6.51
C TYR A 128 -2.53 -4.61 -6.57
N HIS A 129 -1.68 -5.26 -7.35
CA HIS A 129 -1.74 -6.70 -7.62
C HIS A 129 -1.68 -7.58 -6.37
N ILE A 130 -1.13 -7.06 -5.26
CA ILE A 130 -1.11 -7.79 -3.98
C ILE A 130 -2.52 -8.03 -3.42
N ILE A 131 -3.46 -7.17 -3.77
CA ILE A 131 -4.86 -7.26 -3.35
C ILE A 131 -5.63 -8.25 -4.22
N ASP A 132 -5.10 -8.57 -5.42
CA ASP A 132 -5.68 -9.48 -6.41
C ASP A 132 -4.62 -10.40 -7.02
N LEU A 133 -3.87 -11.14 -6.18
CA LEU A 133 -2.68 -11.88 -6.60
C LEU A 133 -3.01 -13.16 -7.40
N SER A 134 -4.02 -13.91 -6.99
CA SER A 134 -4.47 -15.15 -7.64
C SER A 134 -5.91 -15.47 -7.23
N PRO A 135 -6.64 -16.34 -7.95
CA PRO A 135 -8.07 -16.60 -7.68
C PRO A 135 -8.39 -16.94 -6.22
N ASN A 136 -7.49 -17.67 -5.54
CA ASN A 136 -7.63 -18.06 -4.14
C ASN A 136 -7.00 -17.06 -3.14
N ARG A 137 -6.31 -16.05 -3.66
CA ARG A 137 -5.59 -15.00 -2.90
C ARG A 137 -5.96 -13.62 -3.45
N SER A 138 -7.25 -13.37 -3.54
CA SER A 138 -7.81 -12.13 -4.06
C SER A 138 -8.84 -11.59 -3.07
N ILE A 139 -8.54 -10.45 -2.50
CA ILE A 139 -9.47 -9.67 -1.66
C ILE A 139 -10.62 -9.15 -2.53
N VAL A 140 -10.29 -8.70 -3.75
CA VAL A 140 -11.29 -8.28 -4.74
C VAL A 140 -12.32 -9.37 -4.98
N ASN A 141 -11.84 -10.59 -5.25
CA ASN A 141 -12.73 -11.72 -5.50
C ASN A 141 -13.58 -12.10 -4.27
N LYS A 142 -13.05 -11.92 -3.05
CA LYS A 142 -13.84 -12.13 -1.82
C LYS A 142 -15.04 -11.20 -1.76
N PHE A 143 -14.86 -9.90 -2.03
CA PHE A 143 -15.95 -8.94 -2.05
C PHE A 143 -16.90 -9.14 -3.23
N ASN A 144 -16.37 -9.39 -4.44
CA ASN A 144 -17.20 -9.68 -5.61
C ASN A 144 -18.07 -10.93 -5.38
N SER A 145 -17.48 -12.02 -4.87
CA SER A 145 -18.20 -13.27 -4.59
C SER A 145 -19.27 -13.11 -3.51
N ALA A 146 -19.09 -12.16 -2.58
CA ALA A 146 -20.12 -11.79 -1.60
C ALA A 146 -21.25 -10.93 -2.22
N GLY A 147 -21.07 -10.41 -3.44
CA GLY A 147 -22.07 -9.64 -4.16
C GLY A 147 -21.89 -8.12 -4.04
N PHE A 148 -20.70 -7.64 -3.71
CA PHE A 148 -20.39 -6.21 -3.76
C PHE A 148 -20.00 -5.79 -5.18
N ASP A 149 -20.30 -4.52 -5.50
CA ASP A 149 -19.82 -3.84 -6.69
C ASP A 149 -18.46 -3.21 -6.37
N VAL A 150 -17.37 -3.78 -6.89
CA VAL A 150 -16.00 -3.49 -6.45
C VAL A 150 -15.29 -2.63 -7.47
N PHE A 151 -14.75 -1.53 -6.99
CA PHE A 151 -13.87 -0.61 -7.71
C PHE A 151 -12.51 -0.51 -7.01
N MET A 152 -11.48 -0.19 -7.78
CA MET A 152 -10.15 0.08 -7.23
C MET A 152 -9.50 1.26 -7.94
N ILE A 153 -8.81 2.10 -7.18
CA ILE A 153 -7.89 3.06 -7.77
C ILE A 153 -6.64 2.31 -8.18
N ASP A 154 -6.17 2.55 -9.39
CA ASP A 154 -4.84 2.19 -9.84
C ASP A 154 -4.10 3.49 -10.12
N TRP A 155 -3.04 3.73 -9.35
CA TRP A 155 -2.25 4.97 -9.43
C TRP A 155 -1.46 5.12 -10.73
N GLY A 156 -1.42 4.05 -11.56
CA GLY A 156 -0.77 4.06 -12.87
C GLY A 156 0.73 3.82 -12.82
N GLU A 157 1.33 3.78 -14.00
CA GLU A 157 2.77 3.52 -14.20
C GLU A 157 3.56 4.78 -14.48
N GLU A 158 2.99 5.70 -15.23
CA GLU A 158 3.64 6.94 -15.60
C GLU A 158 3.39 8.00 -14.55
N GLN A 159 4.45 8.40 -13.94
CA GLN A 159 4.42 9.54 -13.05
C GLN A 159 5.00 10.77 -13.77
N SER A 160 4.31 11.22 -14.81
CA SER A 160 4.42 12.61 -15.28
C SER A 160 4.04 13.62 -14.19
N LYS A 161 4.07 13.18 -12.95
CA LYS A 161 3.46 13.76 -11.75
C LYS A 161 4.54 14.31 -10.83
N ASP A 162 5.50 15.02 -11.38
CA ASP A 162 6.65 15.63 -10.65
C ASP A 162 6.25 16.42 -9.39
N LYS A 163 4.95 16.70 -9.21
CA LYS A 163 4.46 17.63 -8.19
C LYS A 163 3.25 17.12 -7.41
N LEU A 164 3.02 15.81 -7.36
CA LEU A 164 1.95 15.28 -6.53
C LEU A 164 2.27 15.45 -5.05
N THR A 165 1.25 15.82 -4.32
CA THR A 165 1.24 15.97 -2.87
C THR A 165 0.19 15.05 -2.25
N ILE A 166 0.12 14.97 -0.92
CA ILE A 166 -0.97 14.27 -0.22
C ILE A 166 -2.34 14.81 -0.69
N SER A 167 -2.45 16.13 -0.92
CA SER A 167 -3.68 16.74 -1.44
C SER A 167 -4.11 16.18 -2.78
N ASP A 168 -3.15 15.93 -3.68
CA ASP A 168 -3.45 15.41 -5.02
C ASP A 168 -4.00 13.98 -4.95
N TYR A 169 -3.42 13.12 -4.11
CA TYR A 169 -3.94 11.75 -3.90
C TYR A 169 -5.33 11.77 -3.25
N VAL A 170 -5.58 12.68 -2.31
CA VAL A 170 -6.91 12.88 -1.70
C VAL A 170 -7.94 13.37 -2.72
N ASP A 171 -7.55 14.25 -3.62
CA ASP A 171 -8.38 14.72 -4.74
C ASP A 171 -8.67 13.61 -5.74
N ASP A 172 -7.70 12.73 -6.05
CA ASP A 172 -7.92 11.57 -6.91
C ASP A 172 -8.92 10.58 -6.29
N ILE A 173 -8.86 10.38 -4.96
CA ILE A 173 -9.87 9.59 -4.23
C ILE A 173 -11.26 10.26 -4.37
N ASP A 174 -11.36 11.59 -4.21
CA ASP A 174 -12.64 12.29 -4.37
C ASP A 174 -13.19 12.18 -5.79
N GLN A 175 -12.34 12.30 -6.80
CA GLN A 175 -12.75 12.14 -8.20
C GLN A 175 -13.23 10.71 -8.48
N ALA A 176 -12.50 9.69 -7.98
CA ALA A 176 -12.91 8.30 -8.10
C ALA A 176 -14.30 8.07 -7.49
N LEU A 177 -14.52 8.57 -6.27
CA LEU A 177 -15.80 8.45 -5.58
C LEU A 177 -16.93 9.16 -6.36
N GLU A 178 -16.70 10.35 -6.90
CA GLU A 178 -17.71 11.07 -7.70
C GLU A 178 -18.06 10.30 -8.99
N ILE A 179 -17.09 9.67 -9.64
CA ILE A 179 -17.33 8.83 -10.82
C ILE A 179 -18.15 7.60 -10.44
N ILE A 180 -17.77 6.89 -9.38
CA ILE A 180 -18.49 5.71 -8.90
C ILE A 180 -19.92 6.09 -8.49
N ARG A 181 -20.12 7.19 -7.78
CA ARG A 181 -21.45 7.69 -7.39
C ARG A 181 -22.33 7.92 -8.60
N LYS A 182 -21.81 8.56 -9.66
CA LYS A 182 -22.53 8.80 -10.91
C LYS A 182 -22.82 7.49 -11.65
N THR A 183 -21.84 6.60 -11.75
CA THR A 183 -21.97 5.33 -12.48
C THR A 183 -22.99 4.39 -11.81
N THR A 184 -23.00 4.37 -10.47
CA THR A 184 -23.84 3.45 -9.68
C THR A 184 -25.15 4.10 -9.20
N ASN A 185 -25.31 5.41 -9.39
CA ASN A 185 -26.42 6.20 -8.84
C ASN A 185 -26.57 6.03 -7.32
N LYS A 186 -25.43 6.05 -6.60
CA LYS A 186 -25.37 5.92 -5.14
C LYS A 186 -24.73 7.15 -4.50
N GLU A 187 -25.33 7.63 -3.42
CA GLU A 187 -24.82 8.82 -2.73
C GLU A 187 -23.59 8.52 -1.87
N LYS A 188 -23.54 7.32 -1.27
CA LYS A 188 -22.48 6.91 -0.36
C LYS A 188 -21.80 5.64 -0.84
N ILE A 189 -20.48 5.57 -0.62
CA ILE A 189 -19.60 4.49 -1.05
C ILE A 189 -18.93 3.89 0.18
N ASN A 190 -18.74 2.58 0.22
CA ASN A 190 -17.86 1.93 1.17
C ASN A 190 -16.40 2.17 0.73
N LEU A 191 -15.52 2.48 1.66
CA LEU A 191 -14.11 2.74 1.38
C LEU A 191 -13.24 1.71 2.08
N TYR A 192 -12.27 1.15 1.37
CA TYR A 192 -11.27 0.26 1.93
C TYR A 192 -9.88 0.81 1.62
N GLY A 193 -9.10 1.06 2.67
CA GLY A 193 -7.74 1.57 2.57
C GLY A 193 -6.70 0.60 3.11
N TYR A 194 -5.66 0.30 2.31
CA TYR A 194 -4.56 -0.56 2.67
C TYR A 194 -3.26 0.23 2.85
N SER A 195 -2.60 0.04 4.00
CA SER A 195 -1.30 0.65 4.32
C SER A 195 -1.36 2.19 4.20
N TRP A 196 -0.44 2.86 3.49
CA TRP A 196 -0.51 4.30 3.22
C TRP A 196 -1.80 4.71 2.49
N GLY A 197 -2.39 3.81 1.69
CA GLY A 197 -3.73 4.04 1.14
C GLY A 197 -4.79 4.18 2.22
N GLY A 198 -4.65 3.45 3.34
CA GLY A 198 -5.49 3.61 4.51
C GLY A 198 -5.30 4.97 5.20
N THR A 199 -4.06 5.44 5.31
CA THR A 199 -3.75 6.79 5.83
C THR A 199 -4.38 7.88 4.94
N LEU A 200 -4.30 7.74 3.61
CA LEU A 200 -4.97 8.65 2.67
C LEU A 200 -6.50 8.61 2.82
N CYS A 201 -7.08 7.42 3.03
CA CYS A 201 -8.51 7.26 3.31
C CYS A 201 -8.93 7.92 4.62
N LEU A 202 -8.10 7.87 5.67
CA LEU A 202 -8.35 8.59 6.92
C LEU A 202 -8.39 10.10 6.71
N ILE A 203 -7.41 10.63 6.00
CA ILE A 203 -7.35 12.06 5.65
C ILE A 203 -8.59 12.44 4.84
N TYR A 204 -8.94 11.65 3.82
CA TYR A 204 -10.14 11.88 3.01
C TYR A 204 -11.41 11.89 3.86
N CYS A 205 -11.62 10.88 4.72
CA CYS A 205 -12.82 10.78 5.54
C CYS A 205 -12.93 11.91 6.56
N ALA A 206 -11.82 12.42 7.07
CA ALA A 206 -11.82 13.57 7.98
C ALA A 206 -12.33 14.86 7.30
N LEU A 207 -12.17 14.98 5.99
CA LEU A 207 -12.60 16.12 5.20
C LEU A 207 -14.00 15.93 4.59
N TYR A 208 -14.30 14.73 4.10
CA TYR A 208 -15.47 14.44 3.27
C TYR A 208 -16.33 13.27 3.81
N ASN A 209 -16.48 13.21 5.12
CA ASN A 209 -17.18 12.13 5.85
C ASN A 209 -18.59 11.80 5.30
N SER A 210 -19.31 12.80 4.76
CA SER A 210 -20.70 12.63 4.29
C SER A 210 -20.85 11.73 3.07
N LYS A 211 -19.80 11.57 2.25
CA LYS A 211 -19.80 10.75 1.03
C LYS A 211 -19.55 9.26 1.30
N ILE A 212 -19.13 8.92 2.50
CA ILE A 212 -18.71 7.57 2.85
C ILE A 212 -19.77 6.86 3.68
N LYS A 213 -20.05 5.60 3.37
CA LYS A 213 -20.97 4.73 4.12
C LYS A 213 -20.27 4.05 5.28
N SER A 214 -19.09 3.47 5.02
CA SER A 214 -18.23 2.83 6.00
C SER A 214 -16.77 2.83 5.54
N LEU A 215 -15.84 2.69 6.48
CA LEU A 215 -14.40 2.68 6.23
C LEU A 215 -13.78 1.40 6.78
N ILE A 216 -13.09 0.67 5.93
CA ILE A 216 -12.22 -0.44 6.30
C ILE A 216 -10.77 0.04 6.17
N LEU A 217 -10.00 -0.15 7.22
CA LEU A 217 -8.56 0.13 7.26
C LEU A 217 -7.82 -1.19 7.48
N GLN A 218 -6.78 -1.42 6.70
CA GLN A 218 -5.88 -2.54 6.88
C GLN A 218 -4.45 -2.03 7.00
N SER A 219 -3.84 -2.27 8.16
CA SER A 219 -2.45 -1.86 8.45
C SER A 219 -2.19 -0.39 8.08
N ALA A 220 -3.11 0.51 8.44
CA ALA A 220 -3.00 1.93 8.16
C ALA A 220 -2.22 2.65 9.27
N ASN A 221 -1.19 3.41 8.90
CA ASN A 221 -0.49 4.27 9.87
C ASN A 221 -1.36 5.45 10.27
N LEU A 222 -1.41 5.71 11.58
CA LEU A 222 -2.09 6.86 12.17
C LEU A 222 -1.18 7.63 13.14
N ASP A 223 -0.59 6.93 14.11
CA ASP A 223 0.35 7.47 15.07
C ASP A 223 1.77 7.04 14.69
N PHE A 224 2.45 7.88 13.94
CA PHE A 224 3.77 7.57 13.38
C PHE A 224 4.87 7.57 14.43
N ASP A 225 4.67 8.21 15.60
CA ASP A 225 5.63 8.16 16.71
C ASP A 225 5.59 6.80 17.42
N LYS A 226 4.43 6.14 17.40
CA LYS A 226 4.27 4.80 17.98
C LYS A 226 4.64 3.67 17.02
N ASP A 227 4.94 3.98 15.78
CA ASP A 227 5.43 2.98 14.83
C ASP A 227 6.86 2.61 15.19
N ASP A 228 7.03 1.43 15.80
CA ASP A 228 8.33 0.90 16.26
C ASP A 228 9.01 0.00 15.23
N THR A 229 8.56 0.03 13.97
CA THR A 229 9.21 -0.70 12.88
C THR A 229 10.52 -0.04 12.47
N ILE A 230 11.41 -0.84 11.87
CA ILE A 230 12.70 -0.34 11.36
C ILE A 230 12.50 0.67 10.22
N ILE A 231 11.47 0.48 9.39
CA ILE A 231 11.11 1.40 8.31
C ILE A 231 10.72 2.76 8.89
N ALA A 232 9.91 2.79 9.93
CA ALA A 232 9.51 4.03 10.59
C ALA A 232 10.71 4.76 11.19
N GLU A 233 11.65 4.01 11.80
CA GLU A 233 12.90 4.57 12.33
C GLU A 233 13.75 5.19 11.22
N TRP A 234 13.88 4.53 10.07
CA TRP A 234 14.60 5.09 8.92
C TRP A 234 13.90 6.33 8.37
N MET A 235 12.57 6.34 8.26
CA MET A 235 11.82 7.51 7.76
C MET A 235 11.94 8.71 8.72
N ARG A 236 11.91 8.50 10.02
CA ARG A 236 12.15 9.58 11.00
C ARG A 236 13.53 10.21 10.87
N ASN A 237 14.54 9.42 10.50
CA ASN A 237 15.91 9.86 10.33
C ASN A 237 16.30 10.21 8.88
N PHE A 238 15.36 10.09 7.94
CA PHE A 238 15.63 10.33 6.52
C PHE A 238 15.96 11.81 6.26
N PRO A 239 17.08 12.13 5.58
CA PRO A 239 17.51 13.52 5.37
C PRO A 239 16.73 14.21 4.23
N VAL A 240 15.42 14.31 4.39
CA VAL A 240 14.48 14.78 3.35
C VAL A 240 14.81 16.18 2.84
N GLU A 241 15.37 17.04 3.69
CA GLU A 241 15.72 18.42 3.32
C GLU A 241 16.80 18.50 2.26
N LYS A 242 17.59 17.43 2.09
CA LYS A 242 18.60 17.32 1.04
C LYS A 242 18.04 16.82 -0.29
N PHE A 243 16.81 16.30 -0.29
CA PHE A 243 16.05 16.01 -1.51
C PHE A 243 15.40 17.33 -1.96
N ASN A 244 16.19 18.12 -2.68
CA ASN A 244 15.75 19.39 -3.24
C ASN A 244 14.91 19.18 -4.51
N ASP A 245 14.45 20.27 -5.12
CA ASP A 245 13.60 20.26 -6.32
C ASP A 245 14.30 19.65 -7.57
N GLU A 246 15.59 19.33 -7.50
CA GLU A 246 16.32 18.62 -8.56
C GLU A 246 15.93 17.13 -8.60
N PHE A 247 15.48 16.55 -7.47
CA PHE A 247 14.92 15.20 -7.43
C PHE A 247 13.42 15.28 -7.67
N LYS A 248 13.02 15.00 -8.88
CA LYS A 248 11.60 15.00 -9.25
C LYS A 248 10.85 13.80 -8.68
N GLU A 249 11.57 12.69 -8.49
CA GLU A 249 11.01 11.38 -8.14
C GLU A 249 11.85 10.67 -7.07
N MET A 250 11.15 9.94 -6.20
CA MET A 250 11.77 8.90 -5.37
C MET A 250 11.72 7.59 -6.14
N PHE A 251 12.87 7.10 -6.56
CA PHE A 251 12.96 5.90 -7.39
C PHE A 251 12.39 4.67 -6.70
N GLY A 252 11.49 3.96 -7.38
CA GLY A 252 10.82 2.77 -6.86
C GLY A 252 11.79 1.67 -6.46
N HIS A 253 12.82 1.40 -7.27
CA HIS A 253 13.85 0.41 -6.95
C HIS A 253 14.67 0.75 -5.69
N PHE A 254 14.74 2.03 -5.32
CA PHE A 254 15.35 2.44 -4.06
C PHE A 254 14.45 2.04 -2.88
N ILE A 255 13.14 2.21 -3.03
CA ILE A 255 12.15 1.78 -2.04
C ILE A 255 12.18 0.25 -1.92
N ASP A 256 12.23 -0.49 -3.03
CA ASP A 256 12.37 -1.94 -3.06
C ASP A 256 13.63 -2.40 -2.31
N SER A 257 14.75 -1.69 -2.52
CA SER A 257 16.01 -1.97 -1.83
C SER A 257 15.90 -1.74 -0.32
N ALA A 258 15.22 -0.70 0.12
CA ALA A 258 14.99 -0.43 1.54
C ALA A 258 14.13 -1.54 2.18
N PHE A 259 13.08 -1.99 1.50
CA PHE A 259 12.27 -3.12 1.98
C PHE A 259 13.07 -4.43 2.06
N LEU A 260 13.96 -4.69 1.10
CA LEU A 260 14.85 -5.84 1.14
C LEU A 260 15.84 -5.76 2.30
N MET A 261 16.45 -4.59 2.52
CA MET A 261 17.45 -4.37 3.58
C MET A 261 16.85 -4.45 4.99
N ARG A 262 15.57 -4.17 5.16
CA ARG A 262 14.85 -4.27 6.44
C ARG A 262 15.09 -5.61 7.12
N ASN A 263 14.97 -6.69 6.40
CA ASN A 263 15.24 -8.05 6.86
C ASN A 263 15.45 -8.99 5.68
N PRO A 264 16.67 -9.08 5.14
CA PRO A 264 16.94 -9.83 3.90
C PRO A 264 16.69 -11.33 4.04
N ILE A 265 16.86 -11.90 5.22
CA ILE A 265 16.61 -13.33 5.49
C ILE A 265 15.10 -13.58 5.50
N VAL A 266 14.35 -12.82 6.28
CA VAL A 266 12.89 -12.94 6.36
C VAL A 266 12.27 -12.66 5.00
N HIS A 267 12.73 -11.64 4.30
CA HIS A 267 12.24 -11.33 2.96
C HIS A 267 12.41 -12.50 1.98
N THR A 268 13.54 -13.18 2.00
CA THR A 268 13.78 -14.37 1.15
C THR A 268 12.95 -15.57 1.61
N THR A 269 12.91 -15.84 2.91
CA THR A 269 12.13 -16.95 3.47
C THR A 269 10.62 -16.75 3.32
N ASP A 270 10.14 -15.52 3.45
CA ASP A 270 8.72 -15.19 3.29
C ASP A 270 8.27 -15.39 1.84
N ARG A 271 9.07 -15.00 0.86
CA ARG A 271 8.76 -15.30 -0.56
C ARG A 271 8.53 -16.80 -0.78
N LEU A 272 9.42 -17.63 -0.24
CA LEU A 272 9.29 -19.08 -0.32
C LEU A 272 8.08 -19.58 0.46
N LYS A 273 7.87 -19.09 1.66
CA LYS A 273 6.72 -19.43 2.51
C LYS A 273 5.40 -19.06 1.81
N TYR A 274 5.29 -17.86 1.26
CA TYR A 274 4.07 -17.43 0.57
C TYR A 274 3.81 -18.23 -0.71
N ALA A 275 4.87 -18.64 -1.41
CA ALA A 275 4.74 -19.50 -2.57
C ALA A 275 4.31 -20.93 -2.18
N LEU A 276 4.78 -21.42 -1.03
CA LEU A 276 4.45 -22.74 -0.48
C LEU A 276 3.10 -22.78 0.27
N ASP A 277 2.54 -21.62 0.67
CA ASP A 277 1.29 -21.54 1.41
C ASP A 277 0.08 -21.90 0.53
N THR A 278 0.05 -23.16 0.09
CA THR A 278 -1.05 -23.76 -0.67
C THR A 278 -1.41 -25.10 -0.05
N LYS A 279 -2.70 -25.45 -0.02
CA LYS A 279 -3.14 -26.79 0.42
C LYS A 279 -2.73 -27.90 -0.55
N GLU A 280 -2.42 -27.55 -1.78
CA GLU A 280 -2.07 -28.48 -2.84
C GLU A 280 -0.58 -28.37 -3.13
N TYR A 281 0.16 -29.46 -2.93
CA TYR A 281 1.56 -29.57 -3.35
C TYR A 281 1.63 -29.66 -4.88
N ASP A 282 1.48 -28.53 -5.55
CA ASP A 282 1.62 -28.40 -6.98
C ASP A 282 2.83 -27.50 -7.27
N ILE A 283 3.89 -28.10 -7.79
CA ILE A 283 5.13 -27.41 -8.12
C ILE A 283 4.90 -26.26 -9.12
N PHE A 284 3.94 -26.43 -10.02
CA PHE A 284 3.63 -25.40 -11.02
C PHE A 284 3.00 -24.17 -10.37
N ARG A 285 2.04 -24.37 -9.48
CA ARG A 285 1.43 -23.27 -8.67
C ARG A 285 2.45 -22.60 -7.76
N PHE A 286 3.34 -23.39 -7.16
CA PHE A 286 4.44 -22.84 -6.36
C PHE A 286 5.29 -21.86 -7.19
N VAL A 287 5.76 -22.30 -8.37
CA VAL A 287 6.59 -21.47 -9.26
C VAL A 287 5.83 -20.23 -9.72
N GLN A 288 4.55 -20.36 -10.09
CA GLN A 288 3.72 -19.22 -10.47
C GLN A 288 3.55 -18.21 -9.32
N ASN A 289 3.25 -18.67 -8.11
CA ASN A 289 3.10 -17.80 -6.95
C ASN A 289 4.41 -17.09 -6.61
N LEU A 290 5.52 -17.82 -6.64
CA LEU A 290 6.85 -17.25 -6.41
C LEU A 290 7.18 -16.18 -7.44
N ALA A 291 6.89 -16.42 -8.72
CA ALA A 291 7.09 -15.45 -9.79
C ALA A 291 6.24 -14.18 -9.58
N LYS A 292 4.95 -14.33 -9.26
CA LYS A 292 4.03 -13.22 -9.03
C LYS A 292 4.45 -12.37 -7.84
N ILE A 293 4.79 -12.99 -6.71
CA ILE A 293 5.23 -12.30 -5.51
C ILE A 293 6.56 -11.58 -5.77
N SER A 294 7.50 -12.25 -6.43
CA SER A 294 8.79 -11.65 -6.77
C SER A 294 8.63 -10.46 -7.72
N ALA A 295 7.83 -10.61 -8.78
CA ALA A 295 7.54 -9.52 -9.70
C ALA A 295 6.84 -8.33 -9.03
N TRP A 296 5.95 -8.60 -8.07
CA TRP A 296 5.29 -7.53 -7.32
C TRP A 296 6.26 -6.77 -6.40
N ILE A 297 7.14 -7.47 -5.68
CA ILE A 297 8.08 -6.88 -4.73
C ILE A 297 9.12 -5.99 -5.44
N THR A 298 9.49 -6.32 -6.67
CA THR A 298 10.52 -5.60 -7.44
C THR A 298 9.94 -4.63 -8.48
N ASN A 299 8.68 -4.26 -8.35
CA ASN A 299 7.98 -3.41 -9.32
C ASN A 299 7.30 -2.21 -8.64
N THR A 300 7.98 -1.59 -7.71
CA THR A 300 7.52 -0.32 -7.11
C THR A 300 7.67 0.80 -8.14
N PRO A 301 6.59 1.54 -8.44
CA PRO A 301 6.68 2.72 -9.30
C PRO A 301 7.47 3.83 -8.60
N ASP A 302 8.05 4.70 -9.41
CA ASP A 302 8.66 5.92 -8.89
C ASP A 302 7.58 6.80 -8.23
N LEU A 303 7.90 7.39 -7.09
CA LEU A 303 7.00 8.29 -6.38
C LEU A 303 7.37 9.75 -6.65
N SER A 304 6.38 10.62 -6.72
CA SER A 304 6.63 12.06 -6.67
C SER A 304 7.49 12.41 -5.45
N SER A 305 8.59 13.12 -5.68
CA SER A 305 9.46 13.56 -4.58
C SER A 305 8.73 14.47 -3.59
N GLN A 306 7.77 15.29 -4.06
CA GLN A 306 6.97 16.14 -3.19
C GLN A 306 6.03 15.34 -2.31
N PHE A 307 5.37 14.31 -2.86
CA PHE A 307 4.54 13.41 -2.06
C PHE A 307 5.37 12.68 -1.01
N PHE A 308 6.48 12.04 -1.44
CA PHE A 308 7.36 11.33 -0.52
C PHE A 308 7.89 12.26 0.58
N ARG A 309 8.38 13.44 0.20
CA ARG A 309 8.88 14.45 1.13
C ARG A 309 7.80 14.88 2.13
N GLN A 310 6.61 15.21 1.66
CA GLN A 310 5.49 15.60 2.51
C GLN A 310 5.10 14.46 3.45
N PHE A 311 5.01 13.24 2.94
CA PHE A 311 4.65 12.08 3.75
C PHE A 311 5.67 11.83 4.85
N VAL A 312 6.96 11.91 4.53
CA VAL A 312 8.04 11.73 5.52
C VAL A 312 8.07 12.87 6.53
N ILE A 313 8.07 14.13 6.09
CA ILE A 313 8.17 15.28 7.01
C ILE A 313 6.92 15.40 7.88
N ASP A 314 5.74 15.43 7.25
CA ASP A 314 4.51 15.79 7.97
C ASP A 314 3.99 14.63 8.82
N LEU A 315 4.20 13.38 8.38
CA LEU A 315 3.68 12.21 9.06
C LEU A 315 4.76 11.52 9.90
N TYR A 316 5.89 11.06 9.33
CA TYR A 316 6.89 10.33 10.10
C TYR A 316 7.72 11.22 11.04
N GLN A 317 8.12 12.42 10.61
CA GLN A 317 9.01 13.27 11.42
C GLN A 317 8.26 14.20 12.37
N LYS A 318 7.08 14.71 11.96
CA LYS A 318 6.30 15.68 12.76
C LYS A 318 5.01 15.10 13.33
N ASN A 319 4.60 13.92 12.89
CA ASN A 319 3.38 13.22 13.33
C ASN A 319 2.12 14.11 13.32
N LEU A 320 1.98 14.96 12.28
CA LEU A 320 0.96 16.02 12.24
C LEU A 320 -0.47 15.48 12.19
N LEU A 321 -0.67 14.24 11.65
CA LEU A 321 -2.01 13.68 11.47
C LEU A 321 -2.69 13.43 12.83
N ILE A 322 -2.04 12.68 13.72
CA ILE A 322 -2.61 12.36 15.03
C ILE A 322 -2.71 13.58 15.94
N ASN A 323 -1.79 14.54 15.75
CA ASN A 323 -1.75 15.77 16.52
C ASN A 323 -2.76 16.83 16.04
N ASN A 324 -3.61 16.51 15.04
CA ASN A 324 -4.56 17.43 14.41
C ASN A 324 -3.91 18.72 13.87
N GLN A 325 -2.69 18.61 13.36
CA GLN A 325 -1.92 19.72 12.80
C GLN A 325 -1.70 19.61 11.29
N LEU A 326 -2.03 18.42 10.70
CA LEU A 326 -1.97 18.25 9.27
C LEU A 326 -2.98 19.16 8.57
N SER A 327 -2.51 19.86 7.55
CA SER A 327 -3.35 20.70 6.70
C SER A 327 -3.04 20.39 5.24
N ILE A 328 -4.06 20.32 4.41
CA ILE A 328 -3.92 20.08 2.96
C ILE A 328 -4.57 21.22 2.16
N GLN A 329 -4.10 21.40 0.93
CA GLN A 329 -4.70 22.36 0.00
C GLN A 329 -5.81 21.67 -0.81
N GLU A 330 -7.04 22.17 -0.70
CA GLU A 330 -8.13 21.67 -1.54
C GLU A 330 -8.09 22.27 -2.93
N LYS A 331 -8.16 21.43 -3.97
CA LYS A 331 -8.22 21.92 -5.37
C LYS A 331 -9.56 22.60 -5.70
N LYS A 332 -10.65 22.20 -5.04
CA LYS A 332 -12.01 22.65 -5.34
C LYS A 332 -12.42 23.95 -4.67
N GLY A 333 -11.79 24.32 -3.56
CA GLY A 333 -12.06 25.55 -2.83
C GLY A 333 -11.17 26.70 -3.31
N LYS A 334 -11.66 27.58 -4.19
CA LYS A 334 -11.00 28.86 -4.44
C LYS A 334 -11.76 29.97 -3.72
N VAL A 335 -11.24 30.45 -2.61
CA VAL A 335 -11.68 31.68 -1.98
C VAL A 335 -10.73 32.80 -2.46
N ASN A 336 -11.25 33.80 -3.16
CA ASN A 336 -10.46 34.89 -3.72
C ASN A 336 -9.29 34.48 -4.66
N GLY A 337 -9.46 33.36 -5.40
CA GLY A 337 -8.45 32.86 -6.34
C GLY A 337 -7.31 32.08 -5.70
N GLN A 338 -7.28 31.95 -4.38
CA GLN A 338 -6.33 31.10 -3.64
C GLN A 338 -6.96 29.76 -3.28
N LYS A 339 -6.15 28.70 -3.28
CA LYS A 339 -6.58 27.37 -2.81
C LYS A 339 -6.86 27.43 -1.32
N GLU A 340 -7.98 26.88 -0.90
CA GLU A 340 -8.32 26.76 0.51
C GLU A 340 -7.39 25.75 1.19
N ILE A 341 -6.90 26.11 2.38
CA ILE A 341 -6.12 25.21 3.23
C ILE A 341 -7.05 24.71 4.33
N THR A 342 -7.29 23.40 4.34
CA THR A 342 -8.17 22.77 5.32
C THR A 342 -7.38 21.90 6.26
N ARG A 343 -7.63 22.07 7.56
CA ARG A 343 -7.04 21.23 8.61
C ARG A 343 -7.76 19.89 8.66
N VAL A 344 -6.97 18.82 8.72
CA VAL A 344 -7.46 17.45 8.87
C VAL A 344 -7.76 17.20 10.34
N ASP A 345 -9.03 17.04 10.70
CA ASP A 345 -9.45 16.69 12.05
C ASP A 345 -10.12 15.31 12.05
N LEU A 346 -9.42 14.32 12.61
CA LEU A 346 -9.89 12.93 12.66
C LEU A 346 -11.18 12.77 13.48
N LYS A 347 -11.52 13.74 14.35
CA LYS A 347 -12.80 13.76 15.08
C LYS A 347 -14.01 13.96 14.17
N ASN A 348 -13.81 14.45 12.95
CA ASN A 348 -14.88 14.55 11.97
C ASN A 348 -15.34 13.19 11.45
N ILE A 349 -14.58 12.13 11.65
CA ILE A 349 -14.93 10.79 11.19
C ILE A 349 -15.96 10.19 12.15
N THR A 350 -17.20 10.09 11.66
CA THR A 350 -18.35 9.58 12.41
C THR A 350 -18.99 8.31 11.81
N ILE A 351 -18.50 7.90 10.65
CA ILE A 351 -18.96 6.70 9.92
C ILE A 351 -18.49 5.40 10.62
N PRO A 352 -19.14 4.25 10.37
CA PRO A 352 -18.64 2.96 10.84
C PRO A 352 -17.21 2.67 10.36
N ILE A 353 -16.36 2.18 11.25
CA ILE A 353 -14.96 1.85 10.97
C ILE A 353 -14.65 0.41 11.38
N LEU A 354 -13.99 -0.31 10.47
CA LEU A 354 -13.30 -1.56 10.77
C LEU A 354 -11.80 -1.33 10.62
N ASN A 355 -11.03 -1.54 11.70
CA ASN A 355 -9.58 -1.49 11.68
C ASN A 355 -9.01 -2.92 11.74
N ILE A 356 -8.18 -3.29 10.76
CA ILE A 356 -7.53 -4.59 10.66
C ILE A 356 -6.04 -4.39 10.87
N VAL A 357 -5.47 -5.07 11.84
CA VAL A 357 -4.04 -5.01 12.16
C VAL A 357 -3.42 -6.40 12.22
N GLY A 358 -2.22 -6.53 11.69
CA GLY A 358 -1.42 -7.75 11.80
C GLY A 358 -0.54 -7.70 13.04
N ASN A 359 -0.67 -8.65 13.97
CA ASN A 359 0.12 -8.64 15.20
C ASN A 359 1.63 -8.88 14.97
N LYS A 360 1.99 -9.34 13.76
CA LYS A 360 3.38 -9.57 13.32
C LYS A 360 3.76 -8.62 12.19
N ASP A 361 3.03 -7.53 12.02
CA ASP A 361 3.30 -6.54 10.99
C ASP A 361 4.59 -5.78 11.33
N ASP A 362 5.59 -5.92 10.47
CA ASP A 362 6.92 -5.32 10.59
C ASP A 362 7.14 -4.17 9.59
N LEU A 363 6.09 -3.79 8.84
CA LEU A 363 6.06 -2.61 7.97
C LEU A 363 5.25 -1.47 8.59
N VAL A 364 4.15 -1.80 9.26
CA VAL A 364 3.28 -0.88 9.98
C VAL A 364 2.96 -1.48 11.33
N SER A 365 3.56 -0.96 12.38
CA SER A 365 3.32 -1.47 13.74
C SER A 365 1.84 -1.39 14.12
N PRO A 366 1.26 -2.44 14.72
CA PRO A 366 -0.08 -2.37 15.31
C PRO A 366 -0.27 -1.15 16.21
N LYS A 367 0.78 -0.73 16.93
CA LYS A 367 0.75 0.44 17.81
C LYS A 367 0.48 1.74 17.09
N SER A 368 0.84 1.83 15.79
CA SER A 368 0.54 2.98 14.95
C SER A 368 -0.93 3.03 14.53
N SER A 369 -1.57 1.88 14.33
CA SER A 369 -2.95 1.77 13.81
C SER A 369 -4.01 1.73 14.90
N LEU A 370 -3.73 1.08 16.04
CA LEU A 370 -4.71 0.84 17.10
C LEU A 370 -5.34 2.11 17.69
N PRO A 371 -4.63 3.26 17.82
CA PRO A 371 -5.21 4.48 18.40
C PRO A 371 -6.44 5.05 17.69
N ILE A 372 -6.77 4.60 16.47
CA ILE A 372 -7.91 5.12 15.69
C ILE A 372 -9.21 5.12 16.49
N ASN A 373 -9.46 4.06 17.27
CA ASN A 373 -10.71 3.90 18.01
C ASN A 373 -10.90 4.96 19.11
N ASP A 374 -9.81 5.51 19.62
CA ASP A 374 -9.83 6.52 20.69
C ASP A 374 -9.96 7.95 20.14
N ILE A 375 -9.62 8.16 18.86
CA ILE A 375 -9.47 9.48 18.27
C ILE A 375 -10.71 9.88 17.48
N VAL A 376 -11.27 8.96 16.68
CA VAL A 376 -12.44 9.24 15.84
C VAL A 376 -13.73 9.32 16.63
N SER A 377 -14.68 10.12 16.18
CA SER A 377 -16.00 10.28 16.79
C SER A 377 -17.02 9.22 16.36
N SER A 378 -16.62 8.24 15.54
CA SER A 378 -17.48 7.13 15.19
C SER A 378 -17.99 6.40 16.43
N ARG A 379 -19.28 6.04 16.44
CA ARG A 379 -19.90 5.20 17.48
C ARG A 379 -19.86 3.70 17.14
N ASP A 380 -19.59 3.36 15.90
CA ASP A 380 -19.53 2.00 15.38
C ASP A 380 -18.09 1.70 14.95
N LYS A 381 -17.31 1.16 15.88
CA LYS A 381 -15.87 0.90 15.72
C LYS A 381 -15.59 -0.56 16.05
N LYS A 382 -14.90 -1.25 15.17
CA LYS A 382 -14.42 -2.63 15.37
C LYS A 382 -12.95 -2.72 15.00
N THR A 383 -12.17 -3.43 15.80
CA THR A 383 -10.81 -3.84 15.46
C THR A 383 -10.74 -5.35 15.32
N ILE A 384 -10.02 -5.82 14.31
CA ILE A 384 -9.63 -7.21 14.15
C ILE A 384 -8.11 -7.26 14.20
N GLU A 385 -7.58 -7.89 15.24
CA GLU A 385 -6.17 -8.23 15.35
C GLU A 385 -5.98 -9.64 14.83
N PHE A 386 -5.10 -9.81 13.83
CA PHE A 386 -4.87 -11.09 13.19
C PHE A 386 -3.39 -11.50 13.32
N PRO A 387 -3.05 -12.77 13.60
CA PRO A 387 -1.68 -13.21 13.87
C PRO A 387 -0.84 -13.34 12.58
N SER A 388 -0.68 -12.25 11.85
CA SER A 388 -0.11 -12.18 10.51
C SER A 388 0.75 -10.93 10.34
N GLY A 389 1.66 -10.95 9.36
CA GLY A 389 2.43 -9.80 8.90
C GLY A 389 1.66 -8.95 7.88
N HIS A 390 2.28 -7.88 7.43
CA HIS A 390 1.68 -6.87 6.54
C HIS A 390 1.14 -7.45 5.23
N ILE A 391 2.01 -8.14 4.51
CA ILE A 391 1.71 -8.74 3.20
C ILE A 391 0.83 -9.99 3.38
N GLU A 392 1.08 -10.76 4.44
CA GLU A 392 0.34 -11.99 4.76
C GLU A 392 -1.15 -11.73 4.97
N LEU A 393 -1.53 -10.57 5.51
CA LEU A 393 -2.93 -10.16 5.60
C LEU A 393 -3.63 -10.16 4.24
N CYS A 394 -2.90 -9.83 3.16
CA CYS A 394 -3.47 -9.85 1.81
C CYS A 394 -3.47 -11.24 1.18
N ILE A 395 -2.41 -12.05 1.38
CA ILE A 395 -2.15 -13.20 0.52
C ILE A 395 -2.08 -14.53 1.25
N SER A 396 -2.01 -14.58 2.59
CA SER A 396 -1.92 -15.87 3.27
C SER A 396 -3.23 -16.65 3.18
N TYR A 397 -3.08 -17.98 3.08
CA TYR A 397 -4.23 -18.89 3.08
C TYR A 397 -5.08 -18.69 4.34
N ASP A 398 -4.42 -18.56 5.49
CA ASP A 398 -5.09 -18.37 6.78
C ASP A 398 -5.93 -17.07 6.82
N ALA A 399 -5.39 -15.96 6.31
CA ALA A 399 -6.15 -14.73 6.20
C ALA A 399 -7.39 -14.90 5.30
N HIS A 400 -7.25 -15.59 4.17
CA HIS A 400 -8.38 -15.83 3.27
C HIS A 400 -9.44 -16.78 3.83
N GLN A 401 -9.08 -17.66 4.77
CA GLN A 401 -10.03 -18.58 5.42
C GLN A 401 -10.66 -17.97 6.69
N ASN A 402 -9.91 -17.20 7.47
CA ASN A 402 -10.30 -16.86 8.83
C ASN A 402 -10.48 -15.35 9.05
N LEU A 403 -9.79 -14.47 8.30
CA LEU A 403 -9.92 -13.02 8.43
C LEU A 403 -10.94 -12.45 7.45
N TRP A 404 -10.76 -12.70 6.15
CA TRP A 404 -11.56 -12.05 5.11
C TRP A 404 -13.04 -12.37 5.17
N PRO A 405 -13.51 -13.58 5.58
CA PRO A 405 -14.93 -13.84 5.83
C PRO A 405 -15.52 -12.90 6.90
N GLN A 406 -14.80 -12.61 7.98
CA GLN A 406 -15.26 -11.69 9.03
C GLN A 406 -15.33 -10.23 8.53
N VAL A 407 -14.41 -9.84 7.64
CA VAL A 407 -14.40 -8.50 7.03
C VAL A 407 -15.60 -8.34 6.10
N VAL A 408 -15.87 -9.37 5.29
CA VAL A 408 -17.04 -9.41 4.40
C VAL A 408 -18.33 -9.33 5.21
N GLU A 409 -18.49 -10.16 6.24
CA GLU A 409 -19.68 -10.15 7.13
C GLU A 409 -19.90 -8.77 7.77
N TRP A 410 -18.81 -8.13 8.23
CA TRP A 410 -18.91 -6.79 8.77
C TRP A 410 -19.40 -5.79 7.71
N LEU A 411 -18.85 -5.83 6.50
CA LEU A 411 -19.23 -4.91 5.42
C LEU A 411 -20.69 -5.18 4.97
N GLU A 412 -21.13 -6.43 4.92
CA GLU A 412 -22.53 -6.82 4.68
C GLU A 412 -23.47 -6.17 5.68
N SER A 413 -23.09 -6.14 6.96
CA SER A 413 -23.90 -5.53 8.04
C SER A 413 -24.04 -4.01 7.89
N LYS A 414 -23.16 -3.35 7.11
CA LYS A 414 -23.19 -1.90 6.85
C LYS A 414 -23.82 -1.56 5.49
N SER A 415 -24.13 -2.56 4.68
CA SER A 415 -24.57 -2.37 3.30
C SER A 415 -26.03 -2.77 3.11
N GLU A 416 -26.73 -2.02 2.26
CA GLU A 416 -28.13 -2.28 1.94
C GLU A 416 -28.24 -3.36 0.85
N ILE A 417 -29.12 -4.32 1.05
CA ILE A 417 -29.45 -5.29 -0.01
C ILE A 417 -30.23 -4.55 -1.10
N LYS A 418 -29.88 -4.75 -2.37
CA LYS A 418 -30.67 -4.22 -3.49
C LYS A 418 -32.09 -4.77 -3.44
N SER A 419 -33.07 -3.88 -3.40
CA SER A 419 -34.44 -4.29 -3.65
C SER A 419 -34.54 -4.89 -5.05
N LYS A 420 -35.11 -6.09 -5.19
CA LYS A 420 -35.42 -6.61 -6.52
C LYS A 420 -36.30 -5.57 -7.21
N SER A 421 -35.82 -4.96 -8.30
CA SER A 421 -36.68 -4.21 -9.19
C SER A 421 -37.75 -5.18 -9.69
N MET A 422 -38.99 -4.94 -9.29
CA MET A 422 -40.15 -5.62 -9.89
C MET A 422 -40.22 -5.35 -11.38
#